data_0e1ed789abb3711e9c9a279d11f495b4
#
_entry.id   0e1ed789abb3711e9c9a279d11f495b4
#
_cell.length_a   1.000
_cell.length_b   1.000
_cell.length_c   1.000
_cell.angle_alpha   90.00
_cell.angle_beta   90.00
_cell.angle_gamma   90.00
#
_symmetry.space_group_name_H-M   'P 1'
#
loop_
_entity.id
_entity.type
_entity.pdbx_description
1 polymer ?
#
loop_
_entity_poly.entity_id
_entity_poly.type
_entity_poly.pdbx_seq_one_letter_code
_entity_poly.pdbx_strand_id
1 'polypeptide(L)'
;MKRSTTDSFILTLKLNTSSDDEAVLWHRMECGRAIYNALVRHAIKAVASLRQDKAYRDALSRRLADKKDKQAVKELSDIREAYGLTEFAFHQYVKLLQKRYAADIDSLTAQKIASRVWDAVRDVLF
;
A
#
# COMPACT_ATOMS: atom_id res chain seq x y z
N MET A 1 -0.42 32.30 8.78
CA MET A 1 -0.49 31.83 7.40
C MET A 1 -1.95 31.68 6.98
N LYS A 2 -2.36 32.45 6.01
CA LYS A 2 -3.72 32.33 5.48
C LYS A 2 -3.85 31.04 4.67
N ARG A 3 -4.77 30.19 5.03
CA ARG A 3 -5.16 29.07 4.18
C ARG A 3 -5.71 29.61 2.86
N SER A 4 -5.35 28.96 1.77
CA SER A 4 -5.99 29.21 0.50
C SER A 4 -7.51 29.06 0.67
N THR A 5 -8.24 30.12 0.36
CA THR A 5 -9.70 30.14 0.43
C THR A 5 -10.32 29.69 -0.90
N THR A 6 -9.74 28.64 -1.51
CA THR A 6 -10.39 28.05 -2.68
C THR A 6 -11.65 27.35 -2.22
N ASP A 7 -12.80 27.89 -2.60
CA ASP A 7 -14.06 27.25 -2.32
C ASP A 7 -14.08 25.89 -3.01
N SER A 8 -14.18 24.83 -2.21
CA SER A 8 -14.38 23.49 -2.74
C SER A 8 -15.80 23.05 -2.46
N PHE A 9 -16.43 22.43 -3.42
CA PHE A 9 -17.74 21.85 -3.29
C PHE A 9 -17.77 20.45 -3.89
N ILE A 10 -18.61 19.59 -3.31
CA ILE A 10 -18.82 18.25 -3.83
C ILE A 10 -20.03 18.30 -4.75
N LEU A 11 -19.81 18.00 -6.04
CA LEU A 11 -20.86 17.87 -7.00
C LEU A 11 -21.24 16.40 -7.14
N THR A 12 -22.47 16.07 -6.75
CA THR A 12 -22.98 14.71 -6.91
C THR A 12 -23.74 14.63 -8.23
N LEU A 13 -23.23 13.82 -9.14
CA LEU A 13 -23.86 13.56 -10.43
C LEU A 13 -24.50 12.18 -10.43
N LYS A 14 -25.76 12.13 -10.87
CA LYS A 14 -26.42 10.85 -11.10
C LYS A 14 -25.93 10.26 -12.42
N LEU A 15 -25.34 9.07 -12.34
CA LEU A 15 -24.93 8.34 -13.53
C LEU A 15 -26.14 7.60 -14.13
N ASN A 16 -26.43 7.89 -15.40
CA ASN A 16 -27.40 7.11 -16.17
C ASN A 16 -26.65 5.93 -16.80
N THR A 17 -26.71 4.79 -16.14
CA THR A 17 -26.07 3.57 -16.61
C THR A 17 -27.12 2.53 -16.98
N SER A 18 -26.81 1.72 -18.00
CA SER A 18 -27.59 0.51 -18.30
C SER A 18 -27.25 -0.59 -17.30
N SER A 19 -28.06 -1.65 -17.25
CA SER A 19 -27.77 -2.83 -16.43
C SER A 19 -26.44 -3.46 -16.81
N ASP A 20 -26.08 -3.47 -18.10
CA ASP A 20 -24.81 -3.99 -18.59
C ASP A 20 -23.63 -3.14 -18.11
N ASP A 21 -23.77 -1.81 -18.13
CA ASP A 21 -22.75 -0.88 -17.61
C ASP A 21 -22.54 -1.07 -16.11
N GLU A 22 -23.61 -1.25 -15.35
CA GLU A 22 -23.55 -1.54 -13.92
C GLU A 22 -22.82 -2.84 -13.64
N ALA A 23 -23.08 -3.89 -14.41
CA ALA A 23 -22.41 -5.18 -14.28
C ALA A 23 -20.90 -5.05 -14.54
N VAL A 24 -20.51 -4.29 -15.57
CA VAL A 24 -19.08 -4.02 -15.86
C VAL A 24 -18.42 -3.26 -14.72
N LEU A 25 -19.06 -2.22 -14.21
CA LEU A 25 -18.53 -1.42 -13.10
C LEU A 25 -18.37 -2.28 -11.83
N TRP A 26 -19.37 -3.08 -11.49
CA TRP A 26 -19.30 -4.00 -10.36
C TRP A 26 -18.15 -4.98 -10.50
N HIS A 27 -17.99 -5.56 -11.68
CA HIS A 27 -16.89 -6.51 -11.93
C HIS A 27 -15.52 -5.84 -11.75
N ARG A 28 -15.34 -4.63 -12.26
CA ARG A 28 -14.10 -3.87 -12.08
C ARG A 28 -13.83 -3.54 -10.62
N MET A 29 -14.85 -3.13 -9.88
CA MET A 29 -14.72 -2.87 -8.45
C MET A 29 -14.32 -4.13 -7.68
N GLU A 30 -14.92 -5.28 -8.01
CA GLU A 30 -14.55 -6.57 -7.40
C GLU A 30 -13.11 -6.98 -7.74
N CYS A 31 -12.66 -6.74 -8.97
CA CYS A 31 -11.27 -6.99 -9.35
C CYS A 31 -10.30 -6.09 -8.57
N GLY A 32 -10.60 -4.81 -8.46
CA GLY A 32 -9.80 -3.88 -7.66
C GLY A 32 -9.75 -4.24 -6.19
N ARG A 33 -10.88 -4.67 -5.63
CA ARG A 33 -10.98 -5.17 -4.26
C ARG A 33 -10.16 -6.43 -4.05
N ALA A 34 -10.18 -7.35 -5.01
CA ALA A 34 -9.39 -8.58 -4.94
C ALA A 34 -7.89 -8.28 -4.91
N ILE A 35 -7.42 -7.34 -5.73
CA ILE A 35 -6.02 -6.87 -5.74
C ILE A 35 -5.68 -6.23 -4.39
N TYR A 36 -6.52 -5.32 -3.91
CA TYR A 36 -6.32 -4.65 -2.64
C TYR A 36 -6.22 -5.65 -1.48
N ASN A 37 -7.16 -6.58 -1.39
CA ASN A 37 -7.19 -7.58 -0.32
C ASN A 37 -5.98 -8.53 -0.38
N ALA A 38 -5.56 -8.94 -1.57
CA ALA A 38 -4.38 -9.77 -1.73
C ALA A 38 -3.11 -9.04 -1.29
N LEU A 39 -3.00 -7.77 -1.62
CA LEU A 39 -1.85 -6.95 -1.24
C LEU A 39 -1.83 -6.66 0.27
N VAL A 40 -2.99 -6.40 0.88
CA VAL A 40 -3.11 -6.23 2.34
C VAL A 40 -2.70 -7.51 3.07
N ARG A 41 -3.15 -8.68 2.61
CA ARG A 41 -2.74 -9.97 3.20
C ARG A 41 -1.25 -10.19 3.09
N HIS A 42 -0.68 -9.87 1.95
CA HIS A 42 0.77 -9.92 1.75
C HIS A 42 1.51 -9.02 2.75
N ALA A 43 1.04 -7.79 2.91
CA ALA A 43 1.61 -6.82 3.84
C ALA A 43 1.52 -7.28 5.29
N ILE A 44 0.38 -7.82 5.72
CA ILE A 44 0.17 -8.33 7.08
C ILE A 44 1.17 -9.46 7.39
N LYS A 45 1.35 -10.39 6.47
CA LYS A 45 2.30 -11.50 6.63
C LYS A 45 3.74 -10.98 6.71
N ALA A 46 4.11 -10.04 5.86
CA ALA A 46 5.44 -9.46 5.84
C ALA A 46 5.74 -8.71 7.14
N VAL A 47 4.80 -7.91 7.64
CA VAL A 47 4.95 -7.18 8.90
C VAL A 47 5.04 -8.14 10.09
N ALA A 48 4.22 -9.18 10.12
CA ALA A 48 4.27 -10.19 11.18
C ALA A 48 5.63 -10.89 11.21
N SER A 49 6.16 -11.29 10.06
CA SER A 49 7.48 -11.90 9.94
C SER A 49 8.59 -10.95 10.38
N LEU A 50 8.50 -9.68 9.97
CA LEU A 50 9.46 -8.65 10.38
C LEU A 50 9.51 -8.49 11.90
N ARG A 51 8.34 -8.41 12.54
CA ARG A 51 8.26 -8.25 14.01
C ARG A 51 8.79 -9.43 14.80
N GLN A 52 8.83 -10.60 14.20
CA GLN A 52 9.42 -11.80 14.80
C GLN A 52 10.93 -11.93 14.55
N ASP A 53 11.47 -11.15 13.64
CA ASP A 53 12.88 -11.18 13.31
C ASP A 53 13.70 -10.61 14.47
N LYS A 54 14.66 -11.41 14.96
CA LYS A 54 15.51 -11.01 16.09
C LYS A 54 16.38 -9.82 15.75
N ALA A 55 16.99 -9.81 14.57
CA ALA A 55 17.85 -8.71 14.13
C ALA A 55 17.06 -7.40 14.04
N TYR A 56 15.81 -7.46 13.58
CA TYR A 56 14.92 -6.29 13.54
C TYR A 56 14.62 -5.78 14.94
N ARG A 57 14.26 -6.67 15.86
CA ARG A 57 13.95 -6.29 17.25
C ARG A 57 15.17 -5.69 17.96
N ASP A 58 16.35 -6.28 17.75
CA ASP A 58 17.59 -5.77 18.34
C ASP A 58 17.95 -4.38 17.78
N ALA A 59 17.84 -4.17 16.47
CA ALA A 59 18.08 -2.88 15.83
C ALA A 59 17.05 -1.83 16.27
N LEU A 60 15.78 -2.21 16.41
CA LEU A 60 14.73 -1.34 16.89
C LEU A 60 14.97 -0.89 18.32
N SER A 61 15.39 -1.80 19.20
CA SER A 61 15.73 -1.50 20.59
C SER A 61 16.89 -0.52 20.67
N ARG A 62 17.93 -0.68 19.86
CA ARG A 62 19.06 0.26 19.81
C ARG A 62 18.62 1.64 19.34
N ARG A 63 17.74 1.73 18.31
CA ARG A 63 17.22 3.01 17.83
C ARG A 63 16.35 3.69 18.87
N LEU A 64 15.53 2.95 19.62
CA LEU A 64 14.69 3.53 20.67
C LEU A 64 15.52 4.04 21.85
N ALA A 65 16.65 3.40 22.14
CA ALA A 65 17.60 3.84 23.17
C ALA A 65 18.40 5.07 22.71
N ASP A 66 18.78 5.15 21.44
CA ASP A 66 19.51 6.26 20.85
C ASP A 66 19.00 6.54 19.43
N LYS A 67 18.23 7.62 19.28
CA LYS A 67 17.68 8.05 17.97
C LYS A 67 18.77 8.49 16.99
N LYS A 68 19.97 8.78 17.46
CA LYS A 68 21.10 9.19 16.63
C LYS A 68 21.94 8.03 16.14
N ASP A 69 21.61 6.79 16.53
CA ASP A 69 22.31 5.59 16.07
C ASP A 69 22.04 5.35 14.60
N LYS A 70 22.93 5.86 13.76
CA LYS A 70 22.82 5.73 12.29
C LYS A 70 22.91 4.30 11.81
N GLN A 71 23.70 3.47 12.51
CA GLN A 71 23.86 2.07 12.16
C GLN A 71 22.56 1.30 12.40
N ALA A 72 21.89 1.53 13.53
CA ALA A 72 20.59 0.94 13.82
C ALA A 72 19.54 1.33 12.78
N VAL A 73 19.49 2.60 12.38
CA VAL A 73 18.59 3.10 11.32
C VAL A 73 18.86 2.40 10.00
N LYS A 74 20.11 2.24 9.62
CA LYS A 74 20.51 1.55 8.39
C LYS A 74 20.12 0.07 8.44
N GLU A 75 20.39 -0.60 9.53
CA GLU A 75 20.02 -2.01 9.72
C GLU A 75 18.51 -2.21 9.65
N LEU A 76 17.71 -1.33 10.27
CA LEU A 76 16.25 -1.36 10.18
C LEU A 76 15.78 -1.22 8.74
N SER A 77 16.35 -0.29 7.99
CA SER A 77 16.03 -0.07 6.58
C SER A 77 16.36 -1.30 5.74
N ASP A 78 17.55 -1.86 5.91
CA ASP A 78 18.00 -3.04 5.17
C ASP A 78 17.12 -4.26 5.47
N ILE A 79 16.74 -4.47 6.72
CA ILE A 79 15.87 -5.57 7.12
C ILE A 79 14.46 -5.40 6.53
N ARG A 80 13.90 -4.21 6.61
CA ARG A 80 12.58 -3.93 5.97
C ARG A 80 12.62 -4.18 4.48
N GLU A 81 13.68 -3.76 3.81
CA GLU A 81 13.85 -4.01 2.39
C GLU A 81 13.93 -5.51 2.08
N ALA A 82 14.65 -6.29 2.91
CA ALA A 82 14.75 -7.74 2.75
C ALA A 82 13.39 -8.44 2.87
N TYR A 83 12.47 -7.91 3.68
CA TYR A 83 11.10 -8.42 3.80
C TYR A 83 10.14 -7.85 2.75
N GLY A 84 10.62 -7.07 1.80
CA GLY A 84 9.79 -6.46 0.77
C GLY A 84 8.87 -5.36 1.27
N LEU A 85 9.21 -4.74 2.40
CA LEU A 85 8.43 -3.67 3.02
C LEU A 85 8.92 -2.29 2.56
N THR A 86 8.83 -2.06 1.26
CA THR A 86 9.10 -0.79 0.60
C THR A 86 8.02 -0.48 -0.42
N GLU A 87 7.83 0.78 -0.74
CA GLU A 87 6.86 1.17 -1.78
C GLU A 87 7.19 0.53 -3.13
N PHE A 88 8.47 0.51 -3.50
CA PHE A 88 8.91 -0.11 -4.73
C PHE A 88 8.56 -1.60 -4.80
N ALA A 89 8.80 -2.34 -3.72
CA ALA A 89 8.48 -3.77 -3.66
C ALA A 89 6.97 -4.02 -3.81
N PHE A 90 6.12 -3.17 -3.23
CA PHE A 90 4.68 -3.26 -3.38
C PHE A 90 4.24 -2.98 -4.82
N HIS A 91 4.85 -2.01 -5.49
CA HIS A 91 4.60 -1.75 -6.90
C HIS A 91 5.01 -2.93 -7.79
N GLN A 92 6.12 -3.59 -7.49
CA GLN A 92 6.53 -4.80 -8.21
C GLN A 92 5.57 -5.97 -7.97
N TYR A 93 5.14 -6.16 -6.72
CA TYR A 93 4.21 -7.23 -6.38
C TYR A 93 2.83 -7.04 -7.03
N VAL A 94 2.32 -5.82 -7.03
CA VAL A 94 1.02 -5.51 -7.61
C VAL A 94 0.98 -5.75 -9.12
N LYS A 95 2.11 -5.63 -9.82
CA LYS A 95 2.18 -5.97 -11.25
C LYS A 95 1.80 -7.42 -11.51
N LEU A 96 2.21 -8.33 -10.64
CA LEU A 96 1.87 -9.75 -10.74
C LEU A 96 0.38 -9.98 -10.51
N LEU A 97 -0.22 -9.28 -9.54
CA LEU A 97 -1.64 -9.35 -9.27
C LEU A 97 -2.46 -8.75 -10.41
N GLN A 98 -2.01 -7.62 -10.95
CA GLN A 98 -2.70 -6.92 -12.04
C GLN A 98 -2.80 -7.79 -13.31
N LYS A 99 -1.83 -8.63 -13.57
CA LYS A 99 -1.88 -9.53 -14.74
C LYS A 99 -3.10 -10.45 -14.77
N ARG A 100 -3.60 -10.86 -13.61
CA ARG A 100 -4.82 -11.68 -13.51
C ARG A 100 -6.07 -10.92 -13.89
N TYR A 101 -6.04 -9.60 -13.76
CA TYR A 101 -7.19 -8.71 -13.94
C TYR A 101 -6.94 -7.68 -15.04
N ALA A 102 -6.03 -7.98 -15.96
CA ALA A 102 -5.56 -7.02 -16.97
C ALA A 102 -6.68 -6.48 -17.86
N ALA A 103 -7.75 -7.27 -18.07
CA ALA A 103 -8.91 -6.84 -18.85
C ALA A 103 -9.75 -5.77 -18.12
N ASP A 104 -9.69 -5.72 -16.79
CA ASP A 104 -10.59 -4.89 -15.96
C ASP A 104 -9.84 -3.80 -15.20
N ILE A 105 -8.58 -4.05 -14.84
CA ILE A 105 -7.75 -3.14 -14.05
C ILE A 105 -6.48 -2.81 -14.81
N ASP A 106 -6.27 -1.54 -15.10
CA ASP A 106 -5.04 -1.08 -15.74
C ASP A 106 -3.87 -0.99 -14.74
N SER A 107 -2.65 -0.86 -15.28
CA SER A 107 -1.44 -0.81 -14.46
C SER A 107 -1.40 0.45 -13.57
N LEU A 108 -1.94 1.57 -14.03
CA LEU A 108 -1.98 2.80 -13.24
C LEU A 108 -2.90 2.67 -12.02
N THR A 109 -4.08 2.08 -12.20
CA THR A 109 -5.01 1.80 -11.11
C THR A 109 -4.38 0.85 -10.09
N ALA A 110 -3.71 -0.21 -10.56
CA ALA A 110 -3.00 -1.16 -9.69
C ALA A 110 -1.89 -0.46 -8.89
N GLN A 111 -1.13 0.43 -9.49
CA GLN A 111 -0.10 1.20 -8.80
C GLN A 111 -0.67 2.12 -7.73
N LYS A 112 -1.83 2.73 -7.97
CA LYS A 112 -2.52 3.55 -6.97
C LYS A 112 -2.99 2.72 -5.78
N ILE A 113 -3.47 1.51 -6.03
CA ILE A 113 -3.84 0.56 -4.97
C ILE A 113 -2.60 0.22 -4.13
N ALA A 114 -1.48 -0.07 -4.78
CA ALA A 114 -0.22 -0.36 -4.09
C ALA A 114 0.24 0.81 -3.21
N SER A 115 0.15 2.03 -3.70
CA SER A 115 0.51 3.23 -2.94
C SER A 115 -0.37 3.41 -1.71
N ARG A 116 -1.67 3.15 -1.81
CA ARG A 116 -2.59 3.22 -0.67
C ARG A 116 -2.27 2.18 0.40
N VAL A 117 -1.98 0.96 -0.01
CA VAL A 117 -1.60 -0.09 0.94
C VAL A 117 -0.27 0.25 1.59
N TRP A 118 0.70 0.75 0.82
CA TRP A 118 1.97 1.19 1.35
C TRP A 118 1.81 2.31 2.38
N ASP A 119 0.98 3.30 2.12
CA ASP A 119 0.72 4.39 3.07
C ASP A 119 0.21 3.86 4.41
N ALA A 120 -0.70 2.90 4.39
CA ALA A 120 -1.21 2.26 5.60
C ALA A 120 -0.12 1.46 6.33
N VAL A 121 0.72 0.73 5.61
CA VAL A 121 1.84 -0.03 6.17
C VAL A 121 2.87 0.90 6.78
N ARG A 122 3.20 1.98 6.08
CA ARG A 122 4.13 2.99 6.59
C ARG A 122 3.66 3.57 7.92
N ASP A 123 2.39 3.88 8.05
CA ASP A 123 1.81 4.40 9.29
C ASP A 123 1.91 3.41 10.45
N VAL A 124 1.86 2.11 10.16
CA VAL A 124 2.04 1.06 11.16
C VAL A 124 3.51 0.87 11.56
N LEU A 125 4.45 1.02 10.60
CA LEU A 125 5.88 0.79 10.81
C LEU A 125 6.61 2.00 11.39
N PHE A 126 6.12 3.17 11.14
CA PHE A 126 6.71 4.44 11.54
C PHE A 126 5.73 5.26 12.36
#